data_094309e0c6b9d77a51f10d3ac55f3230
#
_entry.id   094309e0c6b9d77a51f10d3ac55f3230
#
_cell.length_a   1.000
_cell.length_b   1.000
_cell.length_c   1.000
_cell.angle_alpha   90.00
_cell.angle_beta   90.00
_cell.angle_gamma   90.00
#
_symmetry.space_group_name_H-M   'P 1'
#
loop_
_entity.id
_entity.type
_entity.pdbx_description
1 polymer ?
#
loop_
_entity_poly.entity_id
_entity_poly.type
_entity_poly.pdbx_seq_one_letter_code
_entity_poly.pdbx_strand_id
1 'polypeptide(L)'
;MKKSDLVKGLKELGLKKNDIVLMHSSFRSLGDFKGSVDDVIDAFMSVLGPKGALIVPVFGSLGILPERVKARKDVFISEVPVGTLAGIGGRAKDVLSGHWEAETAHGEGSPFLKIAEAGGYICLLGVDQDRNTTLHSAEALLKLPYLGSCTRTCKAPDGKEVTRTWHYYPGPHRDFIGLDHIMRESGIMEVSRIGDAQVRLIKAKEMLELMVELGDEDPAFALCDNPACADCVRQRAAIFADRIANESFKLSVSSRLAGHYVPEMIEKLQAAGIKYVELDYVQGKACTFMDAQQLKRIVDDFKEAKITVSALRSYVVPEDTNGFVGKMKEAGIDRVILPLFDFFYGASAFAKEGIVVDFVNTHVTPSQAVQALLKVAPLKRRAFVFSPSGFVLAGKNPFLNAWRVGQFIKTIAQLDVNDRTWDGEIRSFAKGNGEIKELVSILRCHNFSGWLTLGGGSPYPGNLEAAVKDFTHLLDTI
;
A
#
# COMPACT_ATOMS: atom_id res chain seq x y z
N MET A 1 -6.77 -39.99 22.08
CA MET A 1 -6.57 -38.95 23.09
C MET A 1 -7.85 -38.76 23.90
N LYS A 2 -7.77 -38.59 25.24
CA LYS A 2 -8.92 -38.32 26.13
C LYS A 2 -8.93 -36.85 26.57
N LYS A 3 -10.03 -36.39 27.19
CA LYS A 3 -10.16 -35.05 27.77
C LYS A 3 -9.03 -34.72 28.77
N SER A 4 -8.63 -35.73 29.62
CA SER A 4 -7.52 -35.56 30.56
C SER A 4 -6.19 -35.24 29.89
N ASP A 5 -5.94 -35.80 28.72
CA ASP A 5 -4.70 -35.59 27.98
C ASP A 5 -4.67 -34.17 27.39
N LEU A 6 -5.83 -33.66 26.93
CA LEU A 6 -5.98 -32.28 26.48
C LEU A 6 -5.74 -31.30 27.64
N VAL A 7 -6.34 -31.55 28.82
CA VAL A 7 -6.11 -30.72 30.03
C VAL A 7 -4.64 -30.69 30.41
N LYS A 8 -3.97 -31.85 30.36
CA LYS A 8 -2.53 -31.95 30.66
C LYS A 8 -1.72 -31.13 29.64
N GLY A 9 -1.97 -31.35 28.35
CA GLY A 9 -1.24 -30.63 27.27
C GLY A 9 -1.43 -29.12 27.33
N LEU A 10 -2.63 -28.62 27.64
CA LEU A 10 -2.89 -27.18 27.79
C LEU A 10 -2.10 -26.56 28.97
N LYS A 11 -1.97 -27.31 30.10
CA LYS A 11 -1.16 -26.84 31.24
C LYS A 11 0.32 -26.87 30.93
N GLU A 12 0.80 -27.91 30.25
CA GLU A 12 2.21 -28.02 29.82
C GLU A 12 2.56 -26.94 28.81
N LEU A 13 1.62 -26.48 27.99
CA LEU A 13 1.76 -25.37 27.05
C LEU A 13 1.83 -24.01 27.77
N GLY A 14 1.47 -23.93 29.06
CA GLY A 14 1.60 -22.75 29.90
C GLY A 14 0.30 -22.10 30.37
N LEU A 15 -0.87 -22.62 29.95
CA LEU A 15 -2.17 -22.11 30.41
C LEU A 15 -2.40 -22.40 31.89
N LYS A 16 -2.95 -21.43 32.59
CA LYS A 16 -3.23 -21.49 34.03
C LYS A 16 -4.57 -20.86 34.40
N LYS A 17 -4.92 -20.94 35.67
CA LYS A 17 -6.14 -20.31 36.20
C LYS A 17 -6.14 -18.81 35.97
N ASN A 18 -7.30 -18.29 35.61
CA ASN A 18 -7.66 -16.89 35.36
C ASN A 18 -7.11 -16.32 34.05
N ASP A 19 -6.47 -17.13 33.20
CA ASP A 19 -6.05 -16.70 31.87
C ASP A 19 -7.28 -16.43 30.99
N ILE A 20 -7.11 -15.52 30.03
CA ILE A 20 -8.04 -15.23 28.96
C ILE A 20 -7.45 -15.79 27.68
N VAL A 21 -8.23 -16.58 26.95
CA VAL A 21 -7.78 -17.25 25.73
C VAL A 21 -8.74 -16.94 24.59
N LEU A 22 -8.23 -16.34 23.51
CA LEU A 22 -8.91 -16.30 22.21
C LEU A 22 -8.47 -17.53 21.40
N MET A 23 -9.39 -18.46 21.17
CA MET A 23 -9.10 -19.72 20.49
C MET A 23 -9.59 -19.72 19.05
N HIS A 24 -8.68 -20.00 18.13
CA HIS A 24 -8.99 -20.44 16.76
C HIS A 24 -8.73 -21.93 16.64
N SER A 25 -9.62 -22.68 16.02
CA SER A 25 -9.56 -24.12 16.18
C SER A 25 -10.04 -24.95 15.00
N SER A 26 -9.46 -26.13 14.86
CA SER A 26 -9.95 -27.23 14.05
C SER A 26 -10.17 -28.46 14.95
N PHE A 27 -11.43 -28.82 15.22
CA PHE A 27 -11.73 -30.02 16.02
C PHE A 27 -11.16 -31.30 15.41
N ARG A 28 -11.19 -31.37 14.06
CA ARG A 28 -10.68 -32.56 13.34
C ARG A 28 -9.18 -32.79 13.51
N SER A 29 -8.42 -31.72 13.74
CA SER A 29 -6.96 -31.81 13.90
C SER A 29 -6.54 -32.58 15.17
N LEU A 30 -7.42 -32.72 16.15
CA LEU A 30 -7.16 -33.52 17.36
C LEU A 30 -7.01 -35.03 17.07
N GLY A 31 -7.37 -35.49 15.89
CA GLY A 31 -7.30 -36.88 15.47
C GLY A 31 -8.32 -37.74 16.20
N ASP A 32 -7.90 -38.91 16.71
CA ASP A 32 -8.75 -39.84 17.44
C ASP A 32 -9.03 -39.36 18.88
N PHE A 33 -9.79 -38.27 18.98
CA PHE A 33 -10.23 -37.73 20.27
C PHE A 33 -11.43 -38.50 20.80
N LYS A 34 -11.27 -39.13 21.96
CA LYS A 34 -12.32 -39.94 22.66
C LYS A 34 -13.18 -39.04 23.55
N GLY A 35 -13.88 -38.10 22.95
CA GLY A 35 -14.75 -37.14 23.62
C GLY A 35 -15.58 -36.36 22.62
N SER A 36 -16.48 -35.53 23.12
CA SER A 36 -17.33 -34.62 22.37
C SER A 36 -16.65 -33.26 22.15
N VAL A 37 -17.25 -32.43 21.31
CA VAL A 37 -16.85 -31.04 21.15
C VAL A 37 -16.95 -30.27 22.47
N ASP A 38 -17.98 -30.56 23.28
CA ASP A 38 -18.17 -29.98 24.61
C ASP A 38 -17.04 -30.38 25.57
N ASP A 39 -16.48 -31.58 25.46
CA ASP A 39 -15.32 -32.01 26.28
C ASP A 39 -14.08 -31.18 25.99
N VAL A 40 -13.90 -30.68 24.75
CA VAL A 40 -12.80 -29.76 24.44
C VAL A 40 -13.01 -28.41 25.12
N ILE A 41 -14.20 -27.83 25.03
CA ILE A 41 -14.57 -26.56 25.70
C ILE A 41 -14.38 -26.72 27.21
N ASP A 42 -14.90 -27.78 27.81
CA ASP A 42 -14.78 -28.04 29.23
C ASP A 42 -13.34 -28.32 29.68
N ALA A 43 -12.49 -28.87 28.82
CA ALA A 43 -11.06 -29.02 29.09
C ALA A 43 -10.39 -27.65 29.25
N PHE A 44 -10.63 -26.71 28.32
CA PHE A 44 -10.16 -25.35 28.46
C PHE A 44 -10.68 -24.70 29.74
N MET A 45 -11.99 -24.73 30.00
CA MET A 45 -12.59 -24.14 31.18
C MET A 45 -12.08 -24.77 32.50
N SER A 46 -11.74 -26.06 32.50
CA SER A 46 -11.13 -26.69 33.67
C SER A 46 -9.73 -26.17 33.99
N VAL A 47 -8.97 -25.74 32.98
CA VAL A 47 -7.64 -25.13 33.14
C VAL A 47 -7.80 -23.66 33.55
N LEU A 48 -8.64 -22.90 32.83
CA LEU A 48 -8.84 -21.48 33.04
C LEU A 48 -9.59 -21.17 34.35
N GLY A 49 -10.42 -22.07 34.81
CA GLY A 49 -11.24 -21.88 35.99
C GLY A 49 -12.35 -20.83 35.82
N PRO A 50 -13.20 -20.62 36.86
CA PRO A 50 -14.39 -19.78 36.73
C PRO A 50 -14.10 -18.28 36.53
N LYS A 51 -12.90 -17.80 36.90
CA LYS A 51 -12.46 -16.41 36.71
C LYS A 51 -11.68 -16.18 35.40
N GLY A 52 -11.35 -17.25 34.65
CA GLY A 52 -10.76 -17.14 33.32
C GLY A 52 -11.83 -16.91 32.24
N ALA A 53 -11.42 -16.87 30.98
CA ALA A 53 -12.33 -16.79 29.85
C ALA A 53 -11.81 -17.57 28.64
N LEU A 54 -12.71 -18.29 27.99
CA LEU A 54 -12.51 -18.87 26.67
C LEU A 54 -13.35 -18.08 25.66
N ILE A 55 -12.70 -17.51 24.67
CA ILE A 55 -13.28 -16.64 23.64
C ILE A 55 -13.02 -17.29 22.29
N VAL A 56 -13.98 -17.19 21.38
CA VAL A 56 -13.89 -17.72 20.02
C VAL A 56 -14.48 -16.74 19.01
N PRO A 57 -13.98 -16.67 17.78
CA PRO A 57 -14.62 -15.90 16.72
C PRO A 57 -15.89 -16.63 16.23
N VAL A 58 -16.96 -15.84 15.98
CA VAL A 58 -18.27 -16.36 15.56
C VAL A 58 -18.85 -15.63 14.35
N PHE A 59 -18.01 -14.95 13.60
CA PHE A 59 -18.36 -14.32 12.32
C PHE A 59 -18.21 -15.34 11.19
N GLY A 60 -19.28 -15.63 10.46
CA GLY A 60 -19.29 -16.65 9.40
C GLY A 60 -19.25 -18.08 9.93
N SER A 61 -18.94 -19.05 9.06
CA SER A 61 -18.86 -20.47 9.39
C SER A 61 -17.42 -20.86 9.74
N LEU A 62 -17.06 -20.82 11.01
CA LEU A 62 -15.69 -21.05 11.51
C LEU A 62 -15.51 -22.42 12.19
N GLY A 63 -16.46 -23.33 12.00
CA GLY A 63 -16.39 -24.70 12.51
C GLY A 63 -17.21 -24.97 13.75
N ILE A 64 -17.17 -26.24 14.22
CA ILE A 64 -18.09 -26.75 15.25
C ILE A 64 -17.81 -26.19 16.65
N LEU A 65 -16.54 -25.92 17.01
CA LEU A 65 -16.19 -25.42 18.35
C LEU A 65 -16.76 -24.03 18.62
N PRO A 66 -16.61 -23.02 17.71
CA PRO A 66 -17.27 -21.72 17.88
C PRO A 66 -18.78 -21.81 18.00
N GLU A 67 -19.44 -22.66 17.20
CA GLU A 67 -20.90 -22.83 17.27
C GLU A 67 -21.33 -23.43 18.63
N ARG A 68 -20.55 -24.35 19.19
CA ARG A 68 -20.84 -24.94 20.51
C ARG A 68 -20.61 -23.97 21.66
N VAL A 69 -19.58 -23.09 21.57
CA VAL A 69 -19.38 -22.00 22.56
C VAL A 69 -20.56 -21.03 22.49
N LYS A 70 -20.96 -20.63 21.28
CA LYS A 70 -22.10 -19.73 21.07
C LYS A 70 -23.42 -20.27 21.61
N ALA A 71 -23.59 -21.58 21.63
CA ALA A 71 -24.79 -22.26 22.13
C ALA A 71 -24.82 -22.44 23.68
N ARG A 72 -23.75 -22.07 24.41
CA ARG A 72 -23.72 -22.17 25.88
C ARG A 72 -24.66 -21.16 26.52
N LYS A 73 -25.28 -21.51 27.65
CA LYS A 73 -26.24 -20.66 28.36
C LYS A 73 -25.61 -19.41 28.98
N ASP A 74 -24.33 -19.49 29.34
CA ASP A 74 -23.52 -18.45 29.97
C ASP A 74 -22.67 -17.67 28.96
N VAL A 75 -22.95 -17.81 27.67
CA VAL A 75 -22.20 -17.10 26.60
C VAL A 75 -22.48 -15.61 26.62
N PHE A 76 -21.44 -14.82 26.46
CA PHE A 76 -21.51 -13.42 26.11
C PHE A 76 -21.03 -13.23 24.65
N ILE A 77 -21.77 -12.47 23.85
CA ILE A 77 -21.46 -12.23 22.44
C ILE A 77 -21.21 -10.74 22.26
N SER A 78 -20.13 -10.38 21.57
CA SER A 78 -19.82 -8.98 21.30
C SER A 78 -20.82 -8.36 20.31
N GLU A 79 -21.02 -7.06 20.41
CA GLU A 79 -22.20 -6.32 19.91
C GLU A 79 -22.11 -5.97 18.41
N VAL A 80 -21.04 -6.32 17.71
CA VAL A 80 -20.83 -5.92 16.31
C VAL A 80 -21.02 -7.06 15.33
N PRO A 81 -21.52 -6.79 14.11
CA PRO A 81 -21.73 -7.80 13.08
C PRO A 81 -20.46 -8.19 12.32
N VAL A 82 -19.35 -7.46 12.51
CA VAL A 82 -18.05 -7.70 11.85
C VAL A 82 -17.00 -7.98 12.92
N GLY A 83 -16.29 -9.12 12.80
CA GLY A 83 -15.33 -9.51 13.84
C GLY A 83 -15.99 -9.94 15.15
N THR A 84 -17.24 -10.42 15.11
CA THR A 84 -18.01 -10.86 16.30
C THR A 84 -17.28 -11.96 17.03
N LEU A 85 -17.16 -11.82 18.35
CA LEU A 85 -16.61 -12.83 19.26
C LEU A 85 -17.69 -13.32 20.23
N ALA A 86 -17.57 -14.57 20.64
CA ALA A 86 -18.36 -15.16 21.70
C ALA A 86 -17.44 -15.72 22.79
N GLY A 87 -17.80 -15.57 24.05
CA GLY A 87 -16.98 -16.03 25.16
C GLY A 87 -17.77 -16.55 26.33
N ILE A 88 -17.18 -17.45 27.08
CA ILE A 88 -17.67 -18.01 28.32
C ILE A 88 -16.62 -17.85 29.43
N GLY A 89 -17.09 -17.82 30.69
CA GLY A 89 -16.24 -17.62 31.87
C GLY A 89 -16.30 -16.20 32.43
N GLY A 90 -15.75 -16.03 33.64
CA GLY A 90 -15.98 -14.82 34.46
C GLY A 90 -15.52 -13.51 33.85
N ARG A 91 -14.45 -13.54 33.01
CA ARG A 91 -13.91 -12.35 32.35
C ARG A 91 -14.42 -12.14 30.92
N ALA A 92 -15.26 -13.04 30.40
CA ALA A 92 -15.70 -12.94 29.00
C ALA A 92 -16.45 -11.63 28.73
N LYS A 93 -17.36 -11.22 29.62
CA LYS A 93 -18.11 -9.99 29.49
C LYS A 93 -17.21 -8.75 29.51
N ASP A 94 -16.20 -8.72 30.39
CA ASP A 94 -15.32 -7.56 30.58
C ASP A 94 -14.56 -7.23 29.28
N VAL A 95 -14.03 -8.23 28.59
CA VAL A 95 -13.25 -8.03 27.36
C VAL A 95 -14.12 -7.93 26.10
N LEU A 96 -15.33 -8.48 26.09
CA LEU A 96 -16.21 -8.46 24.91
C LEU A 96 -17.16 -7.26 24.85
N SER A 97 -17.48 -6.62 26.01
CA SER A 97 -18.37 -5.45 26.07
C SER A 97 -17.75 -4.23 25.39
N GLY A 98 -18.60 -3.37 24.84
CA GLY A 98 -18.20 -2.09 24.22
C GLY A 98 -17.51 -2.25 22.87
N HIS A 99 -17.61 -3.41 22.24
CA HIS A 99 -17.11 -3.60 20.87
C HIS A 99 -17.82 -2.68 19.87
N TRP A 100 -19.05 -2.30 20.18
CA TRP A 100 -19.84 -1.36 19.40
C TRP A 100 -19.16 -0.02 19.20
N GLU A 101 -18.39 0.45 20.18
CA GLU A 101 -17.73 1.76 20.16
C GLU A 101 -16.38 1.74 19.43
N ALA A 102 -15.86 0.56 19.09
CA ALA A 102 -14.59 0.45 18.36
C ALA A 102 -14.66 1.11 16.99
N GLU A 103 -13.61 1.85 16.63
CA GLU A 103 -13.49 2.53 15.33
C GLU A 103 -13.43 1.52 14.18
N THR A 104 -12.64 0.47 14.35
CA THR A 104 -12.60 -0.68 13.45
C THR A 104 -12.89 -1.96 14.21
N ALA A 105 -13.29 -3.02 13.52
CA ALA A 105 -13.58 -4.31 14.13
C ALA A 105 -12.43 -4.90 14.98
N HIS A 106 -11.19 -4.52 14.68
CA HIS A 106 -9.98 -5.04 15.33
C HIS A 106 -9.12 -3.95 16.00
N GLY A 107 -9.53 -2.68 15.93
CA GLY A 107 -8.81 -1.53 16.43
C GLY A 107 -9.07 -1.20 17.89
N GLU A 108 -8.77 0.03 18.24
CA GLU A 108 -8.94 0.55 19.59
C GLU A 108 -10.37 0.33 20.12
N GLY A 109 -10.49 -0.12 21.36
CA GLY A 109 -11.76 -0.50 21.97
C GLY A 109 -12.29 -1.89 21.57
N SER A 110 -11.66 -2.57 20.61
CA SER A 110 -12.08 -3.94 20.21
C SER A 110 -11.72 -4.98 21.27
N PRO A 111 -12.46 -6.09 21.35
CA PRO A 111 -12.12 -7.21 22.22
C PRO A 111 -10.74 -7.80 21.96
N PHE A 112 -10.24 -7.74 20.72
CA PHE A 112 -8.92 -8.24 20.36
C PHE A 112 -7.83 -7.48 21.12
N LEU A 113 -7.89 -6.15 21.16
CA LEU A 113 -6.96 -5.34 21.93
C LEU A 113 -7.18 -5.48 23.44
N LYS A 114 -8.42 -5.53 23.92
CA LYS A 114 -8.72 -5.74 25.34
C LYS A 114 -8.18 -7.06 25.87
N ILE A 115 -8.21 -8.13 25.07
CA ILE A 115 -7.59 -9.41 25.41
C ILE A 115 -6.08 -9.26 25.56
N ALA A 116 -5.42 -8.55 24.62
CA ALA A 116 -4.00 -8.28 24.68
C ALA A 116 -3.60 -7.42 25.90
N GLU A 117 -4.32 -6.32 26.13
CA GLU A 117 -4.13 -5.43 27.30
C GLU A 117 -4.31 -6.15 28.64
N ALA A 118 -5.22 -7.12 28.67
CA ALA A 118 -5.47 -7.97 29.85
C ALA A 118 -4.41 -9.06 30.05
N GLY A 119 -3.35 -9.13 29.22
CA GLY A 119 -2.32 -10.16 29.23
C GLY A 119 -2.85 -11.53 28.81
N GLY A 120 -3.84 -11.56 27.90
CA GLY A 120 -4.44 -12.79 27.39
C GLY A 120 -3.60 -13.47 26.32
N TYR A 121 -4.04 -14.64 25.92
CA TYR A 121 -3.38 -15.49 24.94
C TYR A 121 -4.24 -15.72 23.71
N ILE A 122 -3.57 -15.92 22.57
CA ILE A 122 -4.17 -16.49 21.36
C ILE A 122 -3.77 -17.95 21.29
N CYS A 123 -4.75 -18.84 21.18
CA CYS A 123 -4.53 -20.27 21.04
C CYS A 123 -4.96 -20.73 19.64
N LEU A 124 -4.00 -21.21 18.85
CA LEU A 124 -4.26 -21.84 17.56
C LEU A 124 -4.27 -23.35 17.73
N LEU A 125 -5.46 -23.92 17.89
CA LEU A 125 -5.66 -25.37 18.10
C LEU A 125 -5.80 -26.07 16.75
N GLY A 126 -4.69 -26.60 16.21
CA GLY A 126 -4.67 -27.34 14.95
C GLY A 126 -5.03 -26.50 13.71
N VAL A 127 -4.77 -25.21 13.78
CA VAL A 127 -4.82 -24.23 12.68
C VAL A 127 -3.54 -23.41 12.68
N ASP A 128 -3.30 -22.65 11.63
CA ASP A 128 -2.12 -21.82 11.50
C ASP A 128 -2.43 -20.33 11.61
N GLN A 129 -1.41 -19.48 11.46
CA GLN A 129 -1.50 -18.02 11.58
C GLN A 129 -2.48 -17.40 10.58
N ASP A 130 -2.80 -18.06 9.47
CA ASP A 130 -3.83 -17.63 8.52
C ASP A 130 -5.24 -17.53 9.14
N ARG A 131 -5.42 -18.13 10.34
CA ARG A 131 -6.65 -18.05 11.14
C ARG A 131 -6.57 -17.07 12.30
N ASN A 132 -5.40 -16.49 12.55
CA ASN A 132 -5.16 -15.56 13.65
C ASN A 132 -5.70 -14.17 13.34
N THR A 133 -6.98 -13.95 13.58
CA THR A 133 -7.65 -12.65 13.33
C THR A 133 -7.08 -11.50 14.17
N THR A 134 -6.40 -11.76 15.28
CA THR A 134 -5.78 -10.71 16.09
C THR A 134 -4.64 -10.00 15.35
N LEU A 135 -4.04 -10.63 14.34
CA LEU A 135 -3.04 -9.97 13.49
C LEU A 135 -3.61 -8.75 12.73
N HIS A 136 -4.91 -8.73 12.44
CA HIS A 136 -5.57 -7.55 11.89
C HIS A 136 -5.60 -6.36 12.87
N SER A 137 -5.39 -6.60 14.16
CA SER A 137 -5.26 -5.50 15.13
C SER A 137 -3.94 -4.75 14.98
N ALA A 138 -2.86 -5.41 14.54
CA ALA A 138 -1.62 -4.72 14.19
C ALA A 138 -1.83 -3.79 12.99
N GLU A 139 -2.54 -4.25 11.94
CA GLU A 139 -2.90 -3.40 10.79
C GLU A 139 -3.72 -2.17 11.24
N ALA A 140 -4.61 -2.34 12.22
CA ALA A 140 -5.42 -1.26 12.78
C ALA A 140 -4.58 -0.26 13.62
N LEU A 141 -3.67 -0.75 14.44
CA LEU A 141 -2.76 0.08 15.23
C LEU A 141 -1.82 0.91 14.33
N LEU A 142 -1.33 0.31 13.26
CA LEU A 142 -0.51 0.96 12.23
C LEU A 142 -1.32 1.90 11.30
N LYS A 143 -2.66 1.89 11.40
CA LYS A 143 -3.57 2.67 10.55
C LYS A 143 -3.30 2.48 9.06
N LEU A 144 -3.05 1.24 8.64
CA LEU A 144 -2.74 0.95 7.25
C LEU A 144 -3.89 1.38 6.31
N PRO A 145 -3.62 1.90 5.10
CA PRO A 145 -4.59 2.66 4.30
C PRO A 145 -5.59 1.80 3.52
N TYR A 146 -5.66 0.49 3.72
CA TYR A 146 -6.52 -0.42 2.96
C TYR A 146 -7.71 -0.96 3.76
N LEU A 147 -8.49 -0.09 4.34
CA LEU A 147 -9.71 -0.45 5.07
C LEU A 147 -10.83 -0.92 4.13
N GLY A 148 -11.46 -2.03 4.51
CA GLY A 148 -12.77 -2.43 4.00
C GLY A 148 -13.91 -1.82 4.82
N SER A 149 -15.11 -1.85 4.29
CA SER A 149 -16.31 -1.39 4.98
C SER A 149 -17.46 -2.37 4.83
N CYS A 150 -18.31 -2.44 5.87
CA CYS A 150 -19.52 -3.24 5.89
C CYS A 150 -20.65 -2.41 6.49
N THR A 151 -21.64 -2.08 5.68
CA THR A 151 -22.85 -1.38 6.11
C THR A 151 -23.96 -2.37 6.38
N ARG A 152 -24.54 -2.33 7.59
CA ARG A 152 -25.66 -3.19 7.98
C ARG A 152 -26.66 -2.44 8.85
N THR A 153 -27.92 -2.83 8.73
CA THR A 153 -28.97 -2.46 9.67
C THR A 153 -29.03 -3.52 10.76
N CYS A 154 -28.90 -3.13 12.02
CA CYS A 154 -28.91 -4.02 13.16
C CYS A 154 -29.40 -3.28 14.43
N LYS A 155 -29.64 -4.03 15.50
CA LYS A 155 -29.97 -3.43 16.80
C LYS A 155 -28.71 -2.95 17.50
N ALA A 156 -28.71 -1.67 17.88
CA ALA A 156 -27.68 -1.09 18.74
C ALA A 156 -27.80 -1.64 20.19
N PRO A 157 -26.79 -1.44 21.04
CA PRO A 157 -26.83 -1.88 22.45
C PRO A 157 -28.02 -1.33 23.26
N ASP A 158 -28.54 -0.15 22.88
CA ASP A 158 -29.76 0.46 23.49
C ASP A 158 -31.08 -0.14 22.94
N GLY A 159 -30.99 -1.14 22.06
CA GLY A 159 -32.13 -1.83 21.47
C GLY A 159 -32.75 -1.16 20.23
N LYS A 160 -32.30 0.03 19.84
CA LYS A 160 -32.81 0.73 18.65
C LYS A 160 -32.23 0.11 17.39
N GLU A 161 -33.03 0.11 16.34
CA GLU A 161 -32.57 -0.28 15.01
C GLU A 161 -31.78 0.87 14.36
N VAL A 162 -30.57 0.61 13.92
CA VAL A 162 -29.71 1.61 13.28
C VAL A 162 -29.03 1.01 12.06
N THR A 163 -28.78 1.84 11.07
CA THR A 163 -27.90 1.51 9.94
C THR A 163 -26.55 2.15 10.20
N ARG A 164 -25.51 1.31 10.29
CA ARG A 164 -24.14 1.76 10.58
C ARG A 164 -23.15 1.08 9.64
N THR A 165 -22.06 1.78 9.33
CA THR A 165 -20.91 1.26 8.61
C THR A 165 -19.80 0.95 9.61
N TRP A 166 -19.28 -0.27 9.55
CA TRP A 166 -18.08 -0.71 10.27
C TRP A 166 -16.92 -0.82 9.33
N HIS A 167 -15.75 -0.40 9.79
CA HIS A 167 -14.50 -0.56 9.08
C HIS A 167 -13.74 -1.76 9.62
N TYR A 168 -13.03 -2.46 8.73
CA TYR A 168 -12.25 -3.64 9.08
C TYR A 168 -11.10 -3.82 8.09
N TYR A 169 -10.07 -4.55 8.49
CA TYR A 169 -8.99 -4.93 7.59
C TYR A 169 -9.42 -6.16 6.81
N PRO A 170 -9.49 -6.09 5.47
CA PRO A 170 -10.05 -7.16 4.65
C PRO A 170 -9.12 -8.37 4.60
N GLY A 171 -9.70 -9.55 4.88
CA GLY A 171 -9.10 -10.85 4.57
C GLY A 171 -9.62 -11.40 3.25
N PRO A 172 -9.34 -12.65 2.90
CA PRO A 172 -8.63 -13.62 3.74
C PRO A 172 -7.12 -13.63 3.53
N HIS A 173 -6.57 -12.95 2.49
CA HIS A 173 -5.19 -13.18 2.12
C HIS A 173 -4.22 -12.18 2.74
N ARG A 174 -3.30 -12.72 3.50
CA ARG A 174 -2.09 -12.12 4.07
C ARG A 174 -1.04 -13.21 4.17
N ASP A 175 0.22 -12.85 4.24
CA ASP A 175 1.29 -13.79 4.58
C ASP A 175 1.49 -13.90 6.10
N PHE A 176 0.40 -14.10 6.82
CA PHE A 176 0.47 -14.30 8.28
C PHE A 176 1.22 -15.57 8.65
N ILE A 177 1.21 -16.59 7.79
CA ILE A 177 2.00 -17.83 7.99
C ILE A 177 3.50 -17.49 7.99
N GLY A 178 3.96 -16.58 7.14
CA GLY A 178 5.33 -16.11 7.11
C GLY A 178 5.80 -15.47 8.42
N LEU A 179 4.88 -14.98 9.26
CA LEU A 179 5.21 -14.39 10.56
C LEU A 179 5.39 -15.43 11.69
N ASP A 180 5.04 -16.70 11.49
CA ASP A 180 5.09 -17.76 12.53
C ASP A 180 6.51 -17.94 13.12
N HIS A 181 7.52 -17.97 12.26
CA HIS A 181 8.91 -18.16 12.69
C HIS A 181 9.42 -16.96 13.52
N ILE A 182 9.04 -15.74 13.17
CA ILE A 182 9.45 -14.51 13.89
C ILE A 182 8.89 -14.54 15.32
N MET A 183 7.61 -14.88 15.49
CA MET A 183 6.98 -15.02 16.82
C MET A 183 7.63 -16.11 17.66
N ARG A 184 8.06 -17.21 17.02
CA ARG A 184 8.73 -18.30 17.70
C ARG A 184 10.14 -17.92 18.16
N GLU A 185 10.92 -17.29 17.28
CA GLU A 185 12.28 -16.84 17.57
C GLU A 185 12.31 -15.76 18.65
N SER A 186 11.29 -14.91 18.70
CA SER A 186 11.12 -13.88 19.73
C SER A 186 10.67 -14.42 21.08
N GLY A 187 10.35 -15.72 21.20
CA GLY A 187 9.94 -16.35 22.45
C GLY A 187 8.56 -15.91 22.97
N ILE A 188 7.73 -15.33 22.12
CA ILE A 188 6.36 -14.92 22.44
C ILE A 188 5.33 -16.02 22.17
N MET A 189 5.73 -17.10 21.49
CA MET A 189 4.88 -18.21 21.10
C MET A 189 5.46 -19.54 21.54
N GLU A 190 4.68 -20.29 22.29
CA GLU A 190 4.95 -21.69 22.62
C GLU A 190 4.23 -22.61 21.63
N VAL A 191 4.91 -23.67 21.20
CA VAL A 191 4.36 -24.65 20.26
C VAL A 191 4.46 -26.05 20.86
N SER A 192 3.36 -26.77 20.86
CA SER A 192 3.30 -28.16 21.34
C SER A 192 2.41 -28.99 20.44
N ARG A 193 2.45 -30.31 20.64
CA ARG A 193 1.53 -31.25 20.00
C ARG A 193 0.59 -31.86 21.07
N ILE A 194 -0.72 -31.72 20.84
CA ILE A 194 -1.74 -32.30 21.69
C ILE A 194 -2.64 -33.21 20.84
N GLY A 195 -2.53 -34.51 21.04
CA GLY A 195 -3.06 -35.47 20.08
C GLY A 195 -2.34 -35.37 18.74
N ASP A 196 -3.09 -35.28 17.67
CA ASP A 196 -2.55 -35.04 16.34
C ASP A 196 -2.43 -33.53 16.00
N ALA A 197 -3.03 -32.66 16.81
CA ALA A 197 -3.02 -31.22 16.60
C ALA A 197 -1.68 -30.57 16.98
N GLN A 198 -1.12 -29.74 16.10
CA GLN A 198 -0.16 -28.74 16.49
C GLN A 198 -0.92 -27.59 17.18
N VAL A 199 -0.47 -27.19 18.34
CA VAL A 199 -1.09 -26.11 19.13
C VAL A 199 -0.08 -25.03 19.38
N ARG A 200 -0.46 -23.79 19.07
CA ARG A 200 0.33 -22.59 19.33
C ARG A 200 -0.35 -21.78 20.42
N LEU A 201 0.40 -21.35 21.42
CA LEU A 201 -0.04 -20.42 22.45
C LEU A 201 0.81 -19.16 22.36
N ILE A 202 0.17 -18.06 22.03
CA ILE A 202 0.82 -16.79 21.70
C ILE A 202 0.42 -15.75 22.74
N LYS A 203 1.38 -15.04 23.30
CA LYS A 203 1.13 -13.88 24.17
C LYS A 203 0.60 -12.73 23.30
N ALA A 204 -0.68 -12.37 23.49
CA ALA A 204 -1.37 -11.48 22.57
C ALA A 204 -0.78 -10.07 22.54
N LYS A 205 -0.37 -9.53 23.70
CA LYS A 205 0.20 -8.20 23.80
C LYS A 205 1.56 -8.11 23.12
N GLU A 206 2.47 -9.01 23.47
CA GLU A 206 3.83 -9.05 22.93
C GLU A 206 3.82 -9.33 21.41
N MET A 207 2.84 -10.11 20.94
CA MET A 207 2.64 -10.31 19.50
C MET A 207 2.29 -9.00 18.80
N LEU A 208 1.35 -8.22 19.34
CA LEU A 208 0.95 -6.95 18.73
C LEU A 208 2.08 -5.93 18.78
N GLU A 209 2.84 -5.86 19.87
CA GLU A 209 4.01 -4.98 19.99
C GLU A 209 5.05 -5.33 18.90
N LEU A 210 5.38 -6.60 18.73
CA LEU A 210 6.29 -7.06 17.68
C LEU A 210 5.77 -6.76 16.27
N MET A 211 4.48 -6.98 16.01
CA MET A 211 3.89 -6.72 14.68
C MET A 211 3.85 -5.23 14.36
N VAL A 212 3.65 -4.36 15.36
CA VAL A 212 3.71 -2.91 15.17
C VAL A 212 5.13 -2.46 14.88
N GLU A 213 6.13 -2.99 15.59
CA GLU A 213 7.55 -2.72 15.31
C GLU A 213 7.92 -3.09 13.87
N LEU A 214 7.56 -4.29 13.41
CA LEU A 214 7.78 -4.73 12.03
C LEU A 214 7.06 -3.83 11.00
N GLY A 215 5.84 -3.40 11.31
CA GLY A 215 5.04 -2.58 10.41
C GLY A 215 5.49 -1.11 10.36
N ASP A 216 6.10 -0.59 11.41
CA ASP A 216 6.75 0.73 11.41
C ASP A 216 8.00 0.73 10.53
N GLU A 217 8.73 -0.39 10.48
CA GLU A 217 9.86 -0.56 9.57
C GLU A 217 9.42 -0.80 8.12
N ASP A 218 8.43 -1.70 7.91
CA ASP A 218 7.84 -1.99 6.60
C ASP A 218 6.32 -2.14 6.70
N PRO A 219 5.53 -1.16 6.26
CA PRO A 219 4.06 -1.25 6.25
C PRO A 219 3.51 -2.43 5.43
N ALA A 220 4.32 -3.04 4.57
CA ALA A 220 3.95 -4.23 3.78
C ALA A 220 4.36 -5.56 4.45
N PHE A 221 4.85 -5.56 5.70
CA PHE A 221 5.42 -6.70 6.43
C PHE A 221 4.57 -7.99 6.39
N ALA A 222 3.25 -7.85 6.32
CA ALA A 222 2.31 -8.98 6.28
C ALA A 222 1.80 -9.33 4.86
N LEU A 223 2.34 -8.70 3.81
CA LEU A 223 1.92 -8.93 2.43
C LEU A 223 2.86 -9.91 1.72
N CYS A 224 2.30 -10.90 1.04
CA CYS A 224 3.12 -11.83 0.25
C CYS A 224 3.68 -11.17 -1.02
N ASP A 225 4.82 -11.69 -1.49
CA ASP A 225 5.48 -11.21 -2.70
C ASP A 225 4.94 -11.85 -4.00
N ASN A 226 3.86 -12.63 -3.92
CA ASN A 226 3.26 -13.26 -5.09
C ASN A 226 2.55 -12.22 -5.97
N PRO A 227 3.03 -11.92 -7.19
CA PRO A 227 2.41 -10.93 -8.08
C PRO A 227 1.01 -11.34 -8.57
N ALA A 228 0.66 -12.63 -8.47
CA ALA A 228 -0.68 -13.13 -8.80
C ALA A 228 -1.68 -12.99 -7.63
N CYS A 229 -1.23 -12.57 -6.44
CA CYS A 229 -2.11 -12.33 -5.32
C CYS A 229 -2.79 -10.95 -5.41
N ALA A 230 -4.00 -10.92 -5.95
CA ALA A 230 -4.75 -9.67 -6.16
C ALA A 230 -4.94 -8.85 -4.87
N ASP A 231 -5.08 -9.49 -3.71
CA ASP A 231 -5.25 -8.79 -2.44
C ASP A 231 -3.96 -8.09 -1.99
N CYS A 232 -2.83 -8.79 -1.95
CA CYS A 232 -1.57 -8.21 -1.52
C CYS A 232 -1.07 -7.13 -2.50
N VAL A 233 -1.24 -7.34 -3.81
CA VAL A 233 -0.91 -6.32 -4.83
C VAL A 233 -1.72 -5.04 -4.60
N ARG A 234 -3.04 -5.15 -4.40
CA ARG A 234 -3.91 -3.98 -4.16
C ARG A 234 -3.56 -3.23 -2.88
N GLN A 235 -3.22 -3.96 -1.82
CA GLN A 235 -2.86 -3.35 -0.54
C GLN A 235 -1.50 -2.68 -0.58
N ARG A 236 -0.51 -3.28 -1.25
CA ARG A 236 0.79 -2.65 -1.49
C ARG A 236 0.64 -1.36 -2.31
N ALA A 237 -0.24 -1.38 -3.32
CA ALA A 237 -0.58 -0.18 -4.09
C ALA A 237 -1.22 0.92 -3.22
N ALA A 238 -2.09 0.56 -2.27
CA ALA A 238 -2.70 1.51 -1.35
C ALA A 238 -1.67 2.14 -0.41
N ILE A 239 -0.76 1.34 0.16
CA ILE A 239 0.36 1.81 1.00
C ILE A 239 1.24 2.80 0.22
N PHE A 240 1.62 2.45 -1.00
CA PHE A 240 2.45 3.32 -1.84
C PHE A 240 1.72 4.62 -2.20
N ALA A 241 0.44 4.53 -2.58
CA ALA A 241 -0.36 5.71 -2.93
C ALA A 241 -0.56 6.66 -1.74
N ASP A 242 -0.74 6.15 -0.54
CA ASP A 242 -0.84 6.93 0.69
C ASP A 242 0.49 7.63 1.00
N ARG A 243 1.59 6.89 0.92
CA ARG A 243 2.94 7.46 1.10
C ARG A 243 3.20 8.62 0.14
N ILE A 244 2.90 8.45 -1.15
CA ILE A 244 3.08 9.50 -2.15
C ILE A 244 2.12 10.68 -1.93
N ALA A 245 0.92 10.46 -1.40
CA ALA A 245 -0.02 11.52 -1.07
C ALA A 245 0.49 12.47 0.03
N ASN A 246 1.42 12.01 0.86
CA ASN A 246 2.06 12.80 1.92
C ASN A 246 3.27 13.61 1.42
N GLU A 247 3.73 13.36 0.19
CA GLU A 247 4.80 14.15 -0.44
C GLU A 247 4.24 15.45 -1.02
N SER A 248 5.08 16.48 -1.09
CA SER A 248 4.71 17.77 -1.67
C SER A 248 4.61 17.73 -3.21
N PHE A 249 5.32 16.81 -3.85
CA PHE A 249 5.33 16.62 -5.30
C PHE A 249 4.19 15.72 -5.80
N LYS A 250 3.94 15.77 -7.11
CA LYS A 250 3.04 14.84 -7.81
C LYS A 250 3.84 13.79 -8.55
N LEU A 251 3.55 12.51 -8.31
CA LEU A 251 4.23 11.40 -9.00
C LEU A 251 3.47 11.01 -10.25
N SER A 252 4.18 11.03 -11.40
CA SER A 252 3.71 10.56 -12.71
C SER A 252 4.62 9.45 -13.24
N VAL A 253 4.13 8.70 -14.22
CA VAL A 253 4.89 7.65 -14.90
C VAL A 253 4.79 7.86 -16.40
N SER A 254 5.90 7.71 -17.15
CA SER A 254 5.88 7.70 -18.61
C SER A 254 5.03 6.53 -19.13
N SER A 255 4.17 6.76 -20.12
CA SER A 255 3.35 5.70 -20.73
C SER A 255 4.18 4.54 -21.25
N ARG A 256 5.39 4.80 -21.74
CA ARG A 256 6.35 3.78 -22.18
C ARG A 256 6.77 2.83 -21.07
N LEU A 257 6.95 3.34 -19.83
CA LEU A 257 7.27 2.52 -18.65
C LEU A 257 6.03 1.79 -18.14
N ALA A 258 4.85 2.39 -18.27
CA ALA A 258 3.60 1.79 -17.84
C ALA A 258 3.23 0.54 -18.65
N GLY A 259 3.54 0.50 -19.96
CA GLY A 259 3.26 -0.67 -20.79
C GLY A 259 3.20 -0.38 -22.29
N HIS A 260 2.63 -1.32 -23.05
CA HIS A 260 2.53 -1.18 -24.50
C HIS A 260 1.10 -0.79 -24.95
N TYR A 261 0.06 -1.40 -24.34
CA TYR A 261 -1.34 -1.15 -24.63
C TYR A 261 -2.03 -0.42 -23.47
N VAL A 262 -3.00 0.44 -23.79
CA VAL A 262 -3.70 1.25 -22.75
C VAL A 262 -4.33 0.40 -21.64
N PRO A 263 -5.04 -0.72 -21.92
CA PRO A 263 -5.57 -1.57 -20.85
C PRO A 263 -4.48 -2.14 -19.93
N GLU A 264 -3.36 -2.58 -20.51
CA GLU A 264 -2.19 -3.06 -19.73
C GLU A 264 -1.59 -1.95 -18.88
N MET A 265 -1.45 -0.74 -19.44
CA MET A 265 -0.95 0.43 -18.69
C MET A 265 -1.85 0.75 -17.51
N ILE A 266 -3.18 0.75 -17.72
CA ILE A 266 -4.17 1.01 -16.67
C ILE A 266 -4.05 -0.02 -15.55
N GLU A 267 -4.03 -1.31 -15.88
CA GLU A 267 -3.88 -2.39 -14.90
C GLU A 267 -2.60 -2.22 -14.06
N LYS A 268 -1.46 -2.00 -14.71
CA LYS A 268 -0.18 -1.83 -14.02
C LYS A 268 -0.10 -0.56 -13.17
N LEU A 269 -0.64 0.57 -13.66
CA LEU A 269 -0.66 1.81 -12.91
C LEU A 269 -1.56 1.69 -11.66
N GLN A 270 -2.72 1.05 -11.80
CA GLN A 270 -3.62 0.79 -10.67
C GLN A 270 -2.97 -0.18 -9.66
N ALA A 271 -2.31 -1.25 -10.14
CA ALA A 271 -1.60 -2.19 -9.29
C ALA A 271 -0.42 -1.55 -8.53
N ALA A 272 0.18 -0.50 -9.11
CA ALA A 272 1.25 0.27 -8.49
C ALA A 272 0.76 1.46 -7.63
N GLY A 273 -0.55 1.73 -7.57
CA GLY A 273 -1.10 2.89 -6.84
C GLY A 273 -0.82 4.25 -7.50
N ILE A 274 -0.51 4.26 -8.80
CA ILE A 274 -0.17 5.48 -9.54
C ILE A 274 -1.44 6.11 -10.13
N LYS A 275 -1.57 7.43 -9.94
CA LYS A 275 -2.75 8.22 -10.39
C LYS A 275 -2.49 9.08 -11.62
N TYR A 276 -1.23 9.19 -12.06
CA TYR A 276 -0.86 10.11 -13.15
C TYR A 276 0.04 9.41 -14.17
N VAL A 277 -0.22 9.68 -15.46
CA VAL A 277 0.58 9.16 -16.57
C VAL A 277 0.99 10.32 -17.50
N GLU A 278 2.24 10.33 -17.92
CA GLU A 278 2.75 11.21 -18.96
C GLU A 278 2.73 10.46 -20.30
N LEU A 279 1.97 10.97 -21.27
CA LEU A 279 1.88 10.34 -22.58
C LEU A 279 3.11 10.67 -23.42
N ASP A 280 3.87 9.65 -23.81
CA ASP A 280 4.95 9.76 -24.79
C ASP A 280 4.81 8.75 -25.93
N TYR A 281 4.69 7.46 -25.62
CA TYR A 281 4.48 6.38 -26.58
C TYR A 281 3.33 5.47 -26.15
N VAL A 282 2.48 5.09 -27.11
CA VAL A 282 1.44 4.09 -26.95
C VAL A 282 1.48 3.19 -28.19
N GLN A 283 1.53 1.86 -28.00
CA GLN A 283 1.62 0.88 -29.08
C GLN A 283 2.83 1.12 -30.01
N GLY A 284 3.97 1.54 -29.45
CA GLY A 284 5.16 1.84 -30.22
C GLY A 284 5.11 3.12 -31.06
N LYS A 285 3.97 3.85 -31.04
CA LYS A 285 3.80 5.11 -31.78
C LYS A 285 3.93 6.30 -30.84
N ALA A 286 4.71 7.29 -31.21
CA ALA A 286 4.79 8.54 -30.44
C ALA A 286 3.43 9.26 -30.46
N CYS A 287 2.93 9.61 -29.29
CA CYS A 287 1.62 10.25 -29.12
C CYS A 287 1.53 11.60 -29.86
N THR A 288 2.66 12.27 -30.03
CA THR A 288 2.79 13.50 -30.84
C THR A 288 2.23 13.36 -32.27
N PHE A 289 2.39 12.18 -32.89
CA PHE A 289 1.97 11.91 -34.25
C PHE A 289 0.61 11.22 -34.38
N MET A 290 -0.11 11.04 -33.28
CA MET A 290 -1.47 10.54 -33.30
C MET A 290 -2.46 11.62 -33.70
N ASP A 291 -3.56 11.26 -34.31
CA ASP A 291 -4.66 12.21 -34.55
C ASP A 291 -5.45 12.53 -33.26
N ALA A 292 -6.31 13.53 -33.34
CA ALA A 292 -7.07 14.02 -32.18
C ALA A 292 -8.01 12.96 -31.60
N GLN A 293 -8.64 12.13 -32.46
CA GLN A 293 -9.56 11.08 -32.02
C GLN A 293 -8.82 9.93 -31.30
N GLN A 294 -7.64 9.56 -31.80
CA GLN A 294 -6.79 8.55 -31.16
C GLN A 294 -6.37 9.03 -29.76
N LEU A 295 -5.86 10.26 -29.66
CA LEU A 295 -5.46 10.83 -28.38
C LEU A 295 -6.64 10.94 -27.40
N LYS A 296 -7.79 11.43 -27.90
CA LYS A 296 -8.98 11.55 -27.07
C LYS A 296 -9.42 10.23 -26.47
N ARG A 297 -9.46 9.15 -27.26
CA ARG A 297 -9.80 7.80 -26.73
C ARG A 297 -8.85 7.38 -25.64
N ILE A 298 -7.53 7.54 -25.84
CA ILE A 298 -6.52 7.21 -24.83
C ILE A 298 -6.74 8.00 -23.54
N VAL A 299 -7.02 9.30 -23.66
CA VAL A 299 -7.28 10.15 -22.48
C VAL A 299 -8.56 9.74 -21.76
N ASP A 300 -9.63 9.45 -22.54
CA ASP A 300 -10.92 9.04 -22.00
C ASP A 300 -10.80 7.67 -21.27
N ASP A 301 -10.06 6.70 -21.82
CA ASP A 301 -9.80 5.39 -21.19
C ASP A 301 -9.07 5.55 -19.85
N PHE A 302 -8.03 6.37 -19.78
CA PHE A 302 -7.33 6.65 -18.53
C PHE A 302 -8.22 7.37 -17.51
N LYS A 303 -9.02 8.34 -17.97
CA LYS A 303 -9.94 9.09 -17.12
C LYS A 303 -11.03 8.19 -16.52
N GLU A 304 -11.58 7.28 -17.29
CA GLU A 304 -12.55 6.28 -16.81
C GLU A 304 -11.93 5.39 -15.72
N ALA A 305 -10.67 5.04 -15.88
CA ALA A 305 -9.89 4.30 -14.89
C ALA A 305 -9.42 5.16 -13.69
N LYS A 306 -9.81 6.44 -13.60
CA LYS A 306 -9.38 7.41 -12.57
C LYS A 306 -7.87 7.70 -12.58
N ILE A 307 -7.25 7.59 -13.75
CA ILE A 307 -5.86 7.99 -14.00
C ILE A 307 -5.88 9.28 -14.80
N THR A 308 -5.12 10.26 -14.38
CA THR A 308 -5.05 11.56 -15.05
C THR A 308 -3.81 11.65 -15.94
N VAL A 309 -3.98 12.10 -17.17
CA VAL A 309 -2.87 12.43 -18.05
C VAL A 309 -2.20 13.72 -17.55
N SER A 310 -0.93 13.63 -17.12
CA SER A 310 -0.18 14.73 -16.53
C SER A 310 0.43 15.66 -17.58
N ALA A 311 0.77 15.15 -18.74
CA ALA A 311 1.28 15.88 -19.89
C ALA A 311 1.31 15.01 -21.14
N LEU A 312 1.41 15.65 -22.31
CA LEU A 312 1.87 15.04 -23.56
C LEU A 312 3.33 15.44 -23.79
N ARG A 313 4.22 14.46 -23.88
CA ARG A 313 5.62 14.69 -24.22
C ARG A 313 5.84 14.55 -25.73
N SER A 314 6.40 15.60 -26.33
CA SER A 314 6.89 15.58 -27.70
C SER A 314 8.41 15.64 -27.74
N TYR A 315 9.01 14.79 -28.58
CA TYR A 315 10.45 14.77 -28.82
C TYR A 315 10.88 15.70 -29.96
N VAL A 316 9.92 16.34 -30.58
CA VAL A 316 10.11 17.32 -31.67
C VAL A 316 9.22 18.54 -31.44
N VAL A 317 9.62 19.68 -31.98
CA VAL A 317 8.73 20.83 -32.07
C VAL A 317 7.76 20.58 -33.24
N PRO A 318 6.45 20.66 -33.03
CA PRO A 318 5.47 20.49 -34.09
C PRO A 318 5.62 21.61 -35.17
N GLU A 319 5.72 21.19 -36.46
CA GLU A 319 5.78 22.14 -37.58
C GLU A 319 4.48 22.97 -37.69
N ASP A 320 3.32 22.29 -37.62
CA ASP A 320 2.02 22.93 -37.51
C ASP A 320 1.62 23.07 -36.03
N THR A 321 2.05 24.14 -35.41
CA THR A 321 1.73 24.44 -34.01
C THR A 321 0.23 24.62 -33.78
N ASN A 322 -0.51 25.24 -34.69
CA ASN A 322 -1.95 25.48 -34.49
C ASN A 322 -2.76 24.18 -34.60
N GLY A 323 -2.48 23.32 -35.56
CA GLY A 323 -3.09 22.02 -35.68
C GLY A 323 -2.76 21.11 -34.47
N PHE A 324 -1.54 21.20 -33.96
CA PHE A 324 -1.14 20.47 -32.77
C PHE A 324 -1.86 20.94 -31.50
N VAL A 325 -1.99 22.26 -31.32
CA VAL A 325 -2.78 22.86 -30.23
C VAL A 325 -4.24 22.46 -30.31
N GLY A 326 -4.85 22.52 -31.50
CA GLY A 326 -6.23 22.08 -31.74
C GLY A 326 -6.45 20.63 -31.34
N LYS A 327 -5.51 19.75 -31.73
CA LYS A 327 -5.51 18.32 -31.38
C LYS A 327 -5.44 18.08 -29.86
N MET A 328 -4.58 18.77 -29.16
CA MET A 328 -4.45 18.67 -27.69
C MET A 328 -5.73 19.09 -26.98
N LYS A 329 -6.32 20.22 -27.42
CA LYS A 329 -7.57 20.74 -26.89
C LYS A 329 -8.72 19.74 -27.05
N GLU A 330 -8.88 19.17 -28.26
CA GLU A 330 -9.90 18.16 -28.54
C GLU A 330 -9.71 16.91 -27.68
N ALA A 331 -8.47 16.50 -27.43
CA ALA A 331 -8.15 15.37 -26.56
C ALA A 331 -8.26 15.70 -25.05
N GLY A 332 -8.44 16.98 -24.67
CA GLY A 332 -8.50 17.39 -23.27
C GLY A 332 -7.16 17.40 -22.54
N ILE A 333 -6.06 17.62 -23.27
CA ILE A 333 -4.69 17.68 -22.73
C ILE A 333 -4.31 19.16 -22.57
N ASP A 334 -4.01 19.57 -21.34
CA ASP A 334 -3.74 20.95 -20.95
C ASP A 334 -2.25 21.24 -20.69
N ARG A 335 -1.37 20.26 -20.85
CA ARG A 335 0.07 20.40 -20.64
C ARG A 335 0.88 19.64 -21.67
N VAL A 336 1.91 20.30 -22.23
CA VAL A 336 2.85 19.70 -23.19
C VAL A 336 4.29 19.90 -22.74
N ILE A 337 5.13 18.91 -22.99
CA ILE A 337 6.59 19.00 -22.79
C ILE A 337 7.25 18.97 -24.16
N LEU A 338 8.01 20.03 -24.46
CA LEU A 338 8.74 20.20 -25.72
C LEU A 338 10.25 20.21 -25.45
N PRO A 339 11.07 19.77 -26.40
CA PRO A 339 12.52 19.97 -26.33
C PRO A 339 12.86 21.46 -26.20
N LEU A 340 13.87 21.77 -25.40
CA LEU A 340 14.37 23.14 -25.22
C LEU A 340 15.23 23.53 -26.42
N PHE A 341 14.79 24.51 -27.18
CA PHE A 341 15.47 25.11 -28.31
C PHE A 341 15.72 26.60 -28.09
N ASP A 342 16.71 27.17 -28.81
CA ASP A 342 17.04 28.62 -28.71
C ASP A 342 15.89 29.53 -29.15
N PHE A 343 14.98 29.06 -30.00
CA PHE A 343 13.85 29.83 -30.51
C PHE A 343 12.60 28.97 -30.61
N PHE A 344 11.52 29.38 -29.93
CA PHE A 344 10.20 28.80 -30.03
C PHE A 344 9.15 29.89 -30.23
N TYR A 345 8.67 30.04 -31.45
CA TYR A 345 7.68 31.07 -31.80
C TYR A 345 6.22 30.68 -31.51
N GLY A 346 5.95 29.44 -31.18
CA GLY A 346 4.60 28.89 -31.01
C GLY A 346 3.96 29.07 -29.62
N ALA A 347 4.69 29.59 -28.63
CA ALA A 347 4.20 29.64 -27.25
C ALA A 347 2.87 30.38 -27.07
N SER A 348 2.63 31.43 -27.89
CA SER A 348 1.39 32.20 -27.85
C SER A 348 0.15 31.40 -28.29
N ALA A 349 0.29 30.45 -29.20
CA ALA A 349 -0.82 29.59 -29.65
C ALA A 349 -1.29 28.69 -28.52
N PHE A 350 -0.36 28.05 -27.80
CA PHE A 350 -0.68 27.24 -26.62
C PHE A 350 -1.32 28.08 -25.51
N ALA A 351 -0.75 29.22 -25.20
CA ALA A 351 -1.24 30.10 -24.13
C ALA A 351 -2.66 30.60 -24.36
N LYS A 352 -3.03 30.93 -25.63
CA LYS A 352 -4.40 31.33 -26.00
C LYS A 352 -5.44 30.24 -25.67
N GLU A 353 -5.08 28.98 -25.77
CA GLU A 353 -5.95 27.85 -25.50
C GLU A 353 -5.78 27.29 -24.07
N GLY A 354 -5.04 27.97 -23.20
CA GLY A 354 -4.81 27.58 -21.82
C GLY A 354 -3.88 26.38 -21.62
N ILE A 355 -3.14 25.98 -22.65
CA ILE A 355 -2.21 24.86 -22.62
C ILE A 355 -0.87 25.33 -22.07
N VAL A 356 -0.39 24.63 -21.04
CA VAL A 356 0.91 24.86 -20.42
C VAL A 356 2.00 24.20 -21.25
N VAL A 357 3.02 24.96 -21.61
CA VAL A 357 4.23 24.48 -22.31
C VAL A 357 5.39 24.44 -21.35
N ASP A 358 5.98 23.28 -21.13
CA ASP A 358 7.22 23.10 -20.38
C ASP A 358 8.33 22.61 -21.32
N PHE A 359 9.58 22.94 -20.99
CA PHE A 359 10.72 22.68 -21.86
C PHE A 359 11.73 21.76 -21.18
N VAL A 360 12.11 20.67 -21.87
CA VAL A 360 13.06 19.68 -21.36
C VAL A 360 14.45 19.88 -21.98
N ASN A 361 15.49 19.80 -21.15
CA ASN A 361 16.87 19.80 -21.65
C ASN A 361 17.18 18.47 -22.39
N THR A 362 17.70 18.61 -23.59
CA THR A 362 18.17 17.50 -24.42
C THR A 362 19.59 17.79 -24.89
N HIS A 363 20.57 16.97 -24.50
CA HIS A 363 21.98 17.09 -24.96
C HIS A 363 22.59 18.51 -24.87
N VAL A 364 22.09 19.38 -24.00
CA VAL A 364 22.58 20.75 -23.78
C VAL A 364 23.28 20.84 -22.44
N THR A 365 24.29 21.72 -22.35
CA THR A 365 24.92 22.00 -21.05
C THR A 365 23.99 22.85 -20.17
N PRO A 366 24.16 22.86 -18.85
CA PRO A 366 23.36 23.68 -17.95
C PRO A 366 23.38 25.16 -18.33
N SER A 367 24.53 25.72 -18.75
CA SER A 367 24.61 27.12 -19.19
C SER A 367 23.79 27.40 -20.44
N GLN A 368 23.82 26.51 -21.42
CA GLN A 368 22.99 26.59 -22.62
C GLN A 368 21.50 26.47 -22.27
N ALA A 369 21.14 25.53 -21.38
CA ALA A 369 19.76 25.37 -20.93
C ALA A 369 19.23 26.65 -20.25
N VAL A 370 20.01 27.29 -19.36
CA VAL A 370 19.62 28.58 -18.75
C VAL A 370 19.40 29.64 -19.78
N GLN A 371 20.35 29.83 -20.73
CA GLN A 371 20.24 30.84 -21.76
C GLN A 371 19.02 30.63 -22.68
N ALA A 372 18.77 29.40 -23.09
CA ALA A 372 17.61 29.05 -23.89
C ALA A 372 16.30 29.24 -23.11
N LEU A 373 16.26 28.82 -21.84
CA LEU A 373 15.08 28.95 -20.99
C LEU A 373 14.68 30.43 -20.78
N LEU A 374 15.66 31.31 -20.59
CA LEU A 374 15.43 32.76 -20.46
C LEU A 374 14.79 33.38 -21.71
N LYS A 375 15.00 32.78 -22.88
CA LYS A 375 14.41 33.27 -24.16
C LYS A 375 12.98 32.77 -24.36
N VAL A 376 12.64 31.59 -23.90
CA VAL A 376 11.36 30.94 -24.23
C VAL A 376 10.34 30.94 -23.10
N ALA A 377 10.76 31.14 -21.86
CA ALA A 377 9.89 31.11 -20.69
C ALA A 377 9.97 32.42 -19.87
N PRO A 378 8.85 33.01 -19.47
CA PRO A 378 8.84 34.10 -18.51
C PRO A 378 9.47 33.65 -17.18
N LEU A 379 10.39 34.41 -16.63
CA LEU A 379 11.10 34.13 -15.36
C LEU A 379 10.20 33.92 -14.14
N LYS A 380 8.92 34.27 -14.24
CA LYS A 380 7.94 34.16 -13.15
C LYS A 380 7.20 32.80 -13.11
N ARG A 381 7.40 31.92 -14.10
CA ARG A 381 6.71 30.64 -14.20
C ARG A 381 7.70 29.47 -14.14
N ARG A 382 7.36 28.43 -13.39
CA ARG A 382 8.04 27.14 -13.51
C ARG A 382 7.70 26.54 -14.87
N ALA A 383 8.68 26.31 -15.72
CA ALA A 383 8.50 25.81 -17.09
C ALA A 383 9.62 24.87 -17.53
N PHE A 384 10.51 24.49 -16.62
CA PHE A 384 11.64 23.63 -16.93
C PHE A 384 11.40 22.20 -16.50
N VAL A 385 11.52 21.28 -17.43
CA VAL A 385 11.60 19.84 -17.16
C VAL A 385 13.06 19.46 -17.07
N PHE A 386 13.51 19.19 -15.85
CA PHE A 386 14.90 18.86 -15.59
C PHE A 386 15.12 17.37 -15.89
N SER A 387 15.85 17.05 -16.96
CA SER A 387 16.26 15.69 -17.31
C SER A 387 17.71 15.45 -16.90
N PRO A 388 17.97 14.67 -15.84
CA PRO A 388 19.34 14.33 -15.44
C PRO A 388 20.11 13.64 -16.56
N SER A 389 19.49 12.66 -17.22
CA SER A 389 20.10 11.95 -18.37
C SER A 389 20.50 12.89 -19.50
N GLY A 390 19.76 13.96 -19.74
CA GLY A 390 20.10 14.97 -20.75
C GLY A 390 21.42 15.69 -20.44
N PHE A 391 21.67 16.01 -19.15
CA PHE A 391 22.93 16.63 -18.72
C PHE A 391 24.08 15.65 -18.69
N VAL A 392 23.85 14.40 -18.25
CA VAL A 392 24.86 13.34 -18.30
C VAL A 392 25.36 13.12 -19.74
N LEU A 393 24.46 13.03 -20.71
CA LEU A 393 24.79 12.92 -22.13
C LEU A 393 25.55 14.13 -22.68
N ALA A 394 25.35 15.32 -22.08
CA ALA A 394 26.14 16.53 -22.38
C ALA A 394 27.48 16.57 -21.61
N GLY A 395 27.87 15.50 -20.90
CA GLY A 395 29.09 15.41 -20.11
C GLY A 395 29.12 16.30 -18.87
N LYS A 396 27.95 16.52 -18.22
CA LYS A 396 27.82 17.42 -17.05
C LYS A 396 27.09 16.75 -15.90
N ASN A 397 27.60 16.97 -14.69
CA ASN A 397 26.93 16.55 -13.45
C ASN A 397 25.63 17.33 -13.26
N PRO A 398 24.47 16.65 -13.16
CA PRO A 398 23.18 17.33 -13.07
C PRO A 398 23.02 18.16 -11.79
N PHE A 399 23.19 17.55 -10.62
CA PHE A 399 22.98 18.20 -9.32
C PHE A 399 23.99 19.34 -9.08
N LEU A 400 25.27 19.08 -9.28
CA LEU A 400 26.32 20.07 -9.05
C LEU A 400 26.10 21.33 -9.87
N ASN A 401 25.66 21.18 -11.12
CA ASN A 401 25.37 22.32 -11.99
C ASN A 401 24.03 22.97 -11.66
N ALA A 402 23.02 22.19 -11.27
CA ALA A 402 21.74 22.74 -10.81
C ALA A 402 21.91 23.59 -9.54
N TRP A 403 22.74 23.15 -8.60
CA TRP A 403 23.05 23.92 -7.39
C TRP A 403 23.83 25.19 -7.67
N ARG A 404 24.86 25.11 -8.50
CA ARG A 404 25.64 26.30 -8.91
C ARG A 404 24.80 27.30 -9.69
N VAL A 405 23.85 26.83 -10.45
CA VAL A 405 22.91 27.65 -11.23
C VAL A 405 21.60 27.83 -10.49
N GLY A 406 21.57 28.06 -9.20
CA GLY A 406 20.38 28.10 -8.31
C GLY A 406 19.06 28.66 -8.87
N GLN A 407 19.06 29.10 -10.11
CA GLN A 407 17.92 29.49 -10.93
C GLN A 407 17.04 28.30 -11.33
N PHE A 408 17.61 27.08 -11.52
CA PHE A 408 16.82 25.91 -11.94
C PHE A 408 15.81 25.50 -10.89
N ILE A 409 16.18 25.48 -9.60
CA ILE A 409 15.26 25.08 -8.53
C ILE A 409 13.96 25.89 -8.56
N LYS A 410 14.05 27.19 -8.88
CA LYS A 410 12.89 28.07 -8.98
C LYS A 410 12.09 27.88 -10.26
N THR A 411 12.71 27.37 -11.32
CA THR A 411 12.10 27.20 -12.63
C THR A 411 11.62 25.81 -12.92
N ILE A 412 12.05 24.79 -12.14
CA ILE A 412 11.66 23.39 -12.35
C ILE A 412 10.16 23.24 -12.18
N ALA A 413 9.50 22.77 -13.24
CA ALA A 413 8.11 22.30 -13.23
C ALA A 413 8.05 20.79 -13.03
N GLN A 414 9.08 20.06 -13.52
CA GLN A 414 9.17 18.62 -13.44
C GLN A 414 10.63 18.16 -13.34
N LEU A 415 10.85 17.13 -12.55
CA LEU A 415 12.05 16.30 -12.59
C LEU A 415 11.73 14.99 -13.32
N ASP A 416 12.44 14.70 -14.39
CA ASP A 416 12.44 13.38 -15.00
C ASP A 416 13.27 12.44 -14.13
N VAL A 417 12.65 11.45 -13.49
CA VAL A 417 13.36 10.43 -12.72
C VAL A 417 13.86 9.39 -13.70
N ASN A 418 15.07 9.62 -14.20
CA ASN A 418 15.77 8.75 -15.13
C ASN A 418 17.28 8.82 -14.86
N ASP A 419 18.03 7.75 -15.13
CA ASP A 419 19.45 7.68 -14.83
C ASP A 419 20.25 7.02 -15.94
N ARG A 420 21.49 7.48 -16.14
CA ARG A 420 22.45 6.96 -17.13
C ARG A 420 23.87 7.08 -16.63
N THR A 421 24.75 6.28 -17.20
CA THR A 421 26.19 6.43 -17.09
C THR A 421 26.72 7.44 -18.13
N TRP A 422 27.98 7.88 -17.98
CA TRP A 422 28.63 8.82 -18.91
C TRP A 422 28.77 8.28 -20.34
N ASP A 423 28.84 6.97 -20.49
CA ASP A 423 28.88 6.28 -21.79
C ASP A 423 27.47 6.02 -22.38
N GLY A 424 26.42 6.53 -21.72
CA GLY A 424 25.04 6.52 -22.21
C GLY A 424 24.23 5.27 -21.84
N GLU A 425 24.76 4.35 -21.02
CA GLU A 425 24.05 3.17 -20.59
C GLU A 425 22.93 3.54 -19.60
N ILE A 426 21.74 3.01 -19.83
CA ILE A 426 20.56 3.25 -18.96
C ILE A 426 20.74 2.47 -17.66
N ARG A 427 20.45 3.11 -16.52
CA ARG A 427 20.54 2.54 -15.18
C ARG A 427 19.25 2.73 -14.39
N SER A 428 19.06 1.88 -13.38
CA SER A 428 18.09 2.08 -12.33
C SER A 428 18.37 3.38 -11.58
N PHE A 429 17.36 3.93 -10.92
CA PHE A 429 17.46 5.22 -10.23
C PHE A 429 18.59 5.23 -9.20
N ALA A 430 19.38 6.29 -9.21
CA ALA A 430 20.57 6.49 -8.37
C ALA A 430 21.68 5.42 -8.51
N LYS A 431 21.74 4.72 -9.66
CA LYS A 431 22.80 3.75 -9.99
C LYS A 431 23.67 4.19 -11.18
N GLY A 432 23.38 5.33 -11.76
CA GLY A 432 24.14 5.97 -12.84
C GLY A 432 24.83 7.26 -12.34
N ASN A 433 24.98 8.21 -13.26
CA ASN A 433 25.63 9.48 -13.04
C ASN A 433 24.65 10.66 -13.03
N GLY A 434 23.32 10.36 -12.93
CA GLY A 434 22.24 11.36 -12.94
C GLY A 434 22.05 12.10 -11.62
N GLU A 435 22.77 11.72 -10.56
CA GLU A 435 22.67 12.36 -9.22
C GLU A 435 21.22 12.47 -8.72
N ILE A 436 20.41 11.40 -8.98
CA ILE A 436 18.97 11.38 -8.73
C ILE A 436 18.65 11.55 -7.25
N LYS A 437 19.45 10.90 -6.38
CA LYS A 437 19.27 10.99 -4.92
C LYS A 437 19.38 12.43 -4.43
N GLU A 438 20.40 13.11 -4.85
CA GLU A 438 20.68 14.50 -4.50
C GLU A 438 19.60 15.44 -5.05
N LEU A 439 19.15 15.19 -6.29
CA LEU A 439 18.09 16.00 -6.93
C LEU A 439 16.75 15.83 -6.20
N VAL A 440 16.33 14.62 -5.91
CA VAL A 440 15.07 14.37 -5.18
C VAL A 440 15.16 14.94 -3.77
N SER A 441 16.30 14.75 -3.07
CA SER A 441 16.53 15.27 -1.74
C SER A 441 16.40 16.81 -1.70
N ILE A 442 17.06 17.53 -2.59
CA ILE A 442 16.99 19.00 -2.61
C ILE A 442 15.59 19.51 -2.93
N LEU A 443 14.86 18.83 -3.83
CA LEU A 443 13.49 19.19 -4.16
C LEU A 443 12.56 19.00 -2.96
N ARG A 444 12.71 17.91 -2.20
CA ARG A 444 11.95 17.67 -0.96
C ARG A 444 12.25 18.75 0.09
N CYS A 445 13.52 19.10 0.30
CA CYS A 445 13.92 20.19 1.21
C CYS A 445 13.29 21.53 0.87
N HIS A 446 12.96 21.77 -0.39
CA HIS A 446 12.30 22.99 -0.88
C HIS A 446 10.77 22.88 -0.99
N ASN A 447 10.14 21.82 -0.44
CA ASN A 447 8.71 21.56 -0.56
C ASN A 447 8.23 21.65 -2.03
N PHE A 448 8.94 21.00 -2.93
CA PHE A 448 8.66 21.03 -4.36
C PHE A 448 7.26 20.46 -4.65
N SER A 449 6.40 21.27 -5.26
CA SER A 449 5.01 20.91 -5.58
C SER A 449 4.76 20.60 -7.06
N GLY A 450 5.84 20.43 -7.84
CA GLY A 450 5.79 20.07 -9.26
C GLY A 450 5.69 18.56 -9.48
N TRP A 451 6.11 18.12 -10.65
CA TRP A 451 6.04 16.73 -11.07
C TRP A 451 7.37 15.97 -10.89
N LEU A 452 7.32 14.77 -10.42
CA LEU A 452 8.35 13.74 -10.60
C LEU A 452 7.79 12.69 -11.54
N THR A 453 8.48 12.43 -12.68
CA THR A 453 8.00 11.46 -13.68
C THR A 453 8.98 10.30 -13.80
N LEU A 454 8.56 9.10 -13.34
CA LEU A 454 9.36 7.89 -13.46
C LEU A 454 9.50 7.50 -14.95
N GLY A 455 10.74 7.32 -15.41
CA GLY A 455 11.03 7.01 -16.80
C GLY A 455 10.74 8.16 -17.77
N GLY A 456 10.57 9.40 -17.28
CA GLY A 456 10.35 10.58 -18.11
C GLY A 456 11.51 10.81 -19.07
N GLY A 457 11.22 10.93 -20.38
CA GLY A 457 12.21 11.20 -21.41
C GLY A 457 13.25 10.12 -21.71
N SER A 458 13.36 9.08 -20.89
CA SER A 458 14.33 7.98 -21.05
C SER A 458 13.73 6.65 -20.57
N PRO A 459 14.02 5.52 -21.25
CA PRO A 459 13.61 4.23 -20.74
C PRO A 459 14.18 3.94 -19.34
N TYR A 460 13.50 3.06 -18.62
CA TYR A 460 14.01 2.44 -17.39
C TYR A 460 14.43 1.00 -17.70
N PRO A 461 15.50 0.45 -17.08
CA PRO A 461 16.02 -0.88 -17.41
C PRO A 461 15.24 -2.02 -16.74
N GLY A 462 13.92 -1.88 -16.62
CA GLY A 462 13.02 -2.83 -16.01
C GLY A 462 11.57 -2.49 -16.28
N ASN A 463 10.67 -3.12 -15.54
CA ASN A 463 9.23 -2.86 -15.59
C ASN A 463 8.79 -1.80 -14.56
N LEU A 464 7.52 -1.43 -14.58
CA LEU A 464 6.96 -0.44 -13.66
C LEU A 464 7.08 -0.86 -12.19
N GLU A 465 6.86 -2.13 -11.87
CA GLU A 465 6.96 -2.64 -10.50
C GLU A 465 8.38 -2.45 -9.93
N ALA A 466 9.40 -2.80 -10.70
CA ALA A 466 10.80 -2.57 -10.33
C ALA A 466 11.11 -1.09 -10.16
N ALA A 467 10.60 -0.23 -11.04
CA ALA A 467 10.79 1.22 -10.94
C ALA A 467 10.14 1.81 -9.69
N VAL A 468 8.93 1.36 -9.32
CA VAL A 468 8.25 1.76 -8.10
C VAL A 468 9.02 1.31 -6.87
N LYS A 469 9.51 0.07 -6.85
CA LYS A 469 10.34 -0.45 -5.75
C LYS A 469 11.64 0.35 -5.58
N ASP A 470 12.35 0.62 -6.67
CA ASP A 470 13.57 1.42 -6.64
C ASP A 470 13.31 2.85 -6.19
N PHE A 471 12.18 3.45 -6.61
CA PHE A 471 11.83 4.80 -6.20
C PHE A 471 11.41 4.86 -4.73
N THR A 472 10.68 3.87 -4.24
CA THR A 472 10.34 3.75 -2.81
C THR A 472 11.61 3.65 -1.97
N HIS A 473 12.53 2.76 -2.35
CA HIS A 473 13.82 2.63 -1.67
C HIS A 473 14.63 3.93 -1.70
N LEU A 474 14.61 4.65 -2.83
CA LEU A 474 15.25 5.95 -2.93
C LEU A 474 14.68 6.93 -1.89
N LEU A 475 13.34 7.02 -1.77
CA LEU A 475 12.69 7.91 -0.79
C LEU A 475 13.02 7.54 0.66
N ASP A 476 13.28 6.25 0.97
CA ASP A 476 13.70 5.78 2.29
C ASP A 476 15.12 6.19 2.67
N THR A 477 15.95 6.49 1.69
CA THR A 477 17.38 6.78 1.89
C THR A 477 17.73 8.27 1.89
N ILE A 478 16.73 9.16 1.81
CA ILE A 478 16.90 10.63 1.72
C ILE A 478 15.98 11.37 2.69
#